data_e84f1419fbb2977d69f06fd3429539d3
#
_entry.id   e84f1419fbb2977d69f06fd3429539d3
#
_cell.length_a   1.000
_cell.length_b   1.000
_cell.length_c   1.000
_cell.angle_alpha   90.00
_cell.angle_beta   90.00
_cell.angle_gamma   90.00
#
_symmetry.space_group_name_H-M   'P 1'
#
loop_
_entity.id
_entity.type
_entity.pdbx_description
1 polymer ?
#
loop_
_entity_poly.entity_id
_entity_poly.type
_entity_poly.pdbx_seq_one_letter_code
_entity_poly.pdbx_strand_id
1 'polypeptide(L)'
;CKAARHAALPPEELLAQLRWRYPYEASAATPAKVTATQVADQDPEEAGWFLLRDQGSREPAPFYRPQFAQASLGLTPAQRGTAVHTVMQSIRLDRTGSVEQVQAELDRLTGAHYLTEAQAQAVDPAAVARFFAGDLGRQLRGSRNLHREYPFSVLTEARRFFPQAPAGEEVLLQGVIDCWFETAEGITLVDFKTDHVSAEHLAQRSQRYRGQMAAYAYALEEVTGIPVVR
;
A
#
# COMPACT_ATOMS: atom_id res chain seq x y z
N CYS A 1 42.63 20.38 -40.53
CA CYS A 1 41.84 19.35 -39.75
C CYS A 1 42.67 18.09 -39.63
N LYS A 2 43.29 17.81 -38.48
CA LYS A 2 43.92 16.51 -38.21
C LYS A 2 42.83 15.52 -37.87
N ALA A 3 42.55 14.56 -38.73
CA ALA A 3 41.71 13.43 -38.43
C ALA A 3 42.34 12.64 -37.28
N ALA A 4 41.65 12.56 -36.13
CA ALA A 4 42.04 11.69 -35.05
C ALA A 4 41.99 10.24 -35.59
N ARG A 5 43.16 9.61 -35.70
CA ARG A 5 43.23 8.18 -35.97
C ARG A 5 42.69 7.46 -34.71
N HIS A 6 41.48 6.99 -34.79
CA HIS A 6 41.01 6.02 -33.82
C HIS A 6 41.88 4.77 -33.97
N ALA A 7 42.78 4.54 -33.02
CA ALA A 7 43.48 3.28 -32.94
C ALA A 7 42.41 2.18 -32.74
N ALA A 8 42.32 1.27 -33.71
CA ALA A 8 41.44 0.12 -33.56
C ALA A 8 41.96 -0.73 -32.39
N LEU A 9 41.12 -1.02 -31.41
CA LEU A 9 41.49 -1.91 -30.32
C LEU A 9 41.82 -3.30 -30.89
N PRO A 10 42.82 -3.98 -30.30
CA PRO A 10 43.07 -5.39 -30.65
C PRO A 10 41.80 -6.24 -30.53
N PRO A 11 41.60 -7.22 -31.41
CA PRO A 11 40.37 -8.06 -31.36
C PRO A 11 40.11 -8.71 -29.99
N GLU A 12 41.18 -9.03 -29.26
CA GLU A 12 41.08 -9.64 -27.92
C GLU A 12 40.56 -8.65 -26.87
N GLU A 13 41.00 -7.39 -26.89
CA GLU A 13 40.50 -6.34 -26.01
C GLU A 13 39.04 -5.97 -26.32
N LEU A 14 38.68 -5.96 -27.60
CA LEU A 14 37.30 -5.76 -28.02
C LEU A 14 36.41 -6.89 -27.54
N LEU A 15 36.86 -8.14 -27.67
CA LEU A 15 36.11 -9.31 -27.16
C LEU A 15 36.02 -9.28 -25.64
N ALA A 16 37.05 -8.86 -24.92
CA ALA A 16 37.00 -8.68 -23.46
C ALA A 16 35.95 -7.65 -23.04
N GLN A 17 35.90 -6.50 -23.74
CA GLN A 17 34.91 -5.46 -23.51
C GLN A 17 33.49 -5.94 -23.83
N LEU A 18 33.31 -6.68 -24.91
CA LEU A 18 31.99 -7.26 -25.26
C LEU A 18 31.51 -8.37 -24.30
N ARG A 19 32.47 -9.03 -23.63
CA ARG A 19 32.17 -10.08 -22.61
C ARG A 19 32.10 -9.51 -21.20
N TRP A 20 32.43 -8.23 -21.02
CA TRP A 20 32.33 -7.61 -19.70
C TRP A 20 30.90 -7.69 -19.18
N ARG A 21 30.75 -8.18 -17.94
CA ARG A 21 29.49 -8.17 -17.21
C ARG A 21 29.64 -7.30 -15.99
N TYR A 22 28.58 -6.59 -15.66
CA TYR A 22 28.56 -5.77 -14.46
C TYR A 22 28.73 -6.68 -13.23
N PRO A 23 29.77 -6.46 -12.39
CA PRO A 23 30.07 -7.37 -11.28
C PRO A 23 29.02 -7.36 -10.16
N TYR A 24 28.14 -6.36 -10.15
CA TYR A 24 27.09 -6.17 -9.14
C TYR A 24 25.68 -6.36 -9.74
N GLU A 25 25.51 -7.29 -10.66
CA GLU A 25 24.22 -7.57 -11.31
C GLU A 25 23.11 -7.85 -10.27
N ALA A 26 23.42 -8.59 -9.22
CA ALA A 26 22.47 -8.91 -8.17
C ALA A 26 22.02 -7.68 -7.35
N SER A 27 22.96 -6.77 -7.04
CA SER A 27 22.64 -5.48 -6.40
C SER A 27 21.82 -4.60 -7.33
N ALA A 28 22.18 -4.53 -8.61
CA ALA A 28 21.45 -3.75 -9.61
C ALA A 28 20.04 -4.30 -9.87
N ALA A 29 19.83 -5.61 -9.68
CA ALA A 29 18.51 -6.25 -9.77
C ALA A 29 17.66 -6.09 -8.51
N THR A 30 18.27 -5.70 -7.38
CA THR A 30 17.54 -5.49 -6.12
C THR A 30 16.87 -4.11 -6.13
N PRO A 31 15.55 -4.01 -5.94
CA PRO A 31 14.88 -2.72 -5.86
C PRO A 31 15.42 -1.88 -4.69
N ALA A 32 15.73 -0.61 -4.95
CA ALA A 32 16.13 0.32 -3.89
C ALA A 32 14.96 0.72 -2.98
N LYS A 33 13.73 0.49 -3.44
CA LYS A 33 12.49 0.87 -2.74
C LYS A 33 11.40 -0.16 -3.01
N VAL A 34 10.59 -0.44 -1.98
CA VAL A 34 9.41 -1.30 -2.05
C VAL A 34 8.27 -0.68 -1.23
N THR A 35 7.04 -0.82 -1.71
CA THR A 35 5.86 -0.46 -0.92
C THR A 35 5.30 -1.69 -0.21
N ALA A 36 4.64 -1.47 0.94
CA ALA A 36 4.00 -2.56 1.68
C ALA A 36 2.95 -3.33 0.83
N THR A 37 2.28 -2.65 -0.09
CA THR A 37 1.34 -3.28 -1.04
C THR A 37 2.08 -4.19 -2.04
N GLN A 38 3.24 -3.76 -2.53
CA GLN A 38 4.07 -4.58 -3.42
C GLN A 38 4.62 -5.83 -2.73
N VAL A 39 4.88 -5.75 -1.41
CA VAL A 39 5.27 -6.93 -0.62
C VAL A 39 4.14 -7.97 -0.56
N ALA A 40 2.87 -7.51 -0.53
CA ALA A 40 1.71 -8.39 -0.51
C ALA A 40 1.51 -9.17 -1.82
N ASP A 41 1.85 -8.55 -2.94
CA ASP A 41 1.68 -9.15 -4.28
C ASP A 41 2.82 -10.12 -4.66
N GLN A 42 3.83 -10.27 -3.78
CA GLN A 42 4.91 -11.25 -3.97
C GLN A 42 4.45 -12.64 -3.53
N ASP A 43 3.63 -13.28 -4.35
CA ASP A 43 3.51 -14.74 -4.28
C ASP A 43 4.88 -15.33 -4.67
N PRO A 44 5.48 -16.26 -3.87
CA PRO A 44 6.81 -16.80 -4.15
C PRO A 44 6.95 -17.40 -5.56
N GLU A 45 5.84 -17.84 -6.18
CA GLU A 45 5.81 -18.33 -7.56
C GLU A 45 5.81 -17.20 -8.61
N GLU A 46 5.42 -15.98 -8.25
CA GLU A 46 5.39 -14.82 -9.15
C GLU A 46 6.55 -13.82 -8.96
N ALA A 47 7.40 -14.00 -7.94
CA ALA A 47 8.53 -13.10 -7.66
C ALA A 47 9.50 -12.94 -8.87
N GLY A 48 9.59 -13.93 -9.74
CA GLY A 48 10.32 -13.85 -11.00
C GLY A 48 9.68 -12.94 -12.06
N TRP A 49 8.37 -12.70 -11.97
CA TRP A 49 7.62 -11.88 -12.91
C TRP A 49 7.72 -10.38 -12.63
N PHE A 50 7.92 -10.02 -11.38
CA PHE A 50 7.97 -8.61 -10.97
C PHE A 50 9.20 -7.89 -11.54
N LEU A 51 10.36 -8.55 -11.59
CA LEU A 51 11.59 -7.99 -12.17
C LEU A 51 11.50 -7.81 -13.70
N LEU A 52 10.61 -8.55 -14.37
CA LEU A 52 10.37 -8.44 -15.81
C LEU A 52 9.25 -7.43 -16.14
N ARG A 53 8.35 -7.14 -15.21
CA ARG A 53 7.20 -6.27 -15.43
C ARG A 53 7.55 -4.78 -15.49
N ASP A 54 8.65 -4.37 -14.84
CA ASP A 54 9.09 -2.96 -14.88
C ASP A 54 9.89 -2.60 -16.16
N GLN A 55 10.26 -3.61 -16.98
CA GLN A 55 11.04 -3.38 -18.20
C GLN A 55 10.23 -3.28 -19.51
N GLY A 56 8.93 -3.11 -19.49
CA GLY A 56 8.29 -2.84 -20.78
C GLY A 56 6.81 -3.11 -20.96
N SER A 57 6.11 -3.66 -20.02
CA SER A 57 4.66 -3.66 -20.09
C SER A 57 4.11 -2.40 -19.42
N ARG A 58 4.18 -1.28 -20.12
CA ARG A 58 3.12 -0.29 -19.98
C ARG A 58 1.83 -1.04 -20.27
N GLU A 59 1.12 -1.50 -19.24
CA GLU A 59 -0.31 -1.63 -19.42
C GLU A 59 -0.76 -0.32 -20.08
N PRO A 60 -1.51 -0.37 -21.19
CA PRO A 60 -2.00 0.86 -21.78
C PRO A 60 -2.64 1.61 -20.62
N ALA A 61 -2.12 2.80 -20.34
CA ALA A 61 -2.65 3.67 -19.29
C ALA A 61 -4.16 3.65 -19.46
N PRO A 62 -4.95 3.32 -18.43
CA PRO A 62 -6.40 3.20 -18.61
C PRO A 62 -6.81 4.46 -19.35
N PHE A 63 -7.40 4.29 -20.53
CA PHE A 63 -7.75 5.41 -21.41
C PHE A 63 -8.32 6.49 -20.54
N TYR A 64 -7.62 7.63 -20.44
CA TYR A 64 -8.05 8.77 -19.65
C TYR A 64 -9.37 9.24 -20.23
N ARG A 65 -10.46 8.68 -19.75
CA ARG A 65 -11.79 9.13 -20.16
C ARG A 65 -12.00 10.50 -19.57
N PRO A 66 -12.32 11.50 -20.37
CA PRO A 66 -12.64 12.83 -19.86
C PRO A 66 -13.68 12.74 -18.73
N GLN A 67 -13.55 13.57 -17.70
CA GLN A 67 -14.43 13.54 -16.51
C GLN A 67 -15.92 13.60 -16.88
N PHE A 68 -16.30 14.28 -17.97
CA PHE A 68 -17.68 14.35 -18.44
C PHE A 68 -18.24 13.00 -18.93
N ALA A 69 -17.39 12.07 -19.37
CA ALA A 69 -17.80 10.73 -19.78
C ALA A 69 -17.85 9.73 -18.61
N GLN A 70 -17.31 10.10 -17.45
CA GLN A 70 -17.32 9.29 -16.22
C GLN A 70 -18.61 9.48 -15.42
N ALA A 71 -19.24 10.65 -15.51
CA ALA A 71 -20.44 11.01 -14.75
C ALA A 71 -21.65 10.09 -14.99
N SER A 72 -21.68 9.33 -16.09
CA SER A 72 -22.80 8.42 -16.43
C SER A 72 -22.61 6.97 -15.98
N LEU A 73 -21.45 6.58 -15.44
CA LEU A 73 -21.10 5.18 -15.16
C LEU A 73 -21.04 4.80 -13.67
N GLY A 74 -21.31 5.75 -12.76
CA GLY A 74 -21.15 5.54 -11.31
C GLY A 74 -19.67 5.40 -10.89
N LEU A 75 -19.43 5.22 -9.59
CA LEU A 75 -18.09 5.07 -9.06
C LEU A 75 -17.51 3.70 -9.36
N THR A 76 -16.23 3.68 -9.75
CA THR A 76 -15.45 2.44 -9.86
C THR A 76 -15.25 1.80 -8.48
N PRO A 77 -14.93 0.50 -8.38
CA PRO A 77 -14.59 -0.14 -7.11
C PRO A 77 -13.45 0.57 -6.36
N ALA A 78 -12.41 1.02 -7.08
CA ALA A 78 -11.31 1.78 -6.49
C ALA A 78 -11.77 3.13 -5.91
N GLN A 79 -12.64 3.85 -6.61
CA GLN A 79 -13.19 5.12 -6.11
C GLN A 79 -14.08 4.93 -4.88
N ARG A 80 -14.84 3.81 -4.80
CA ARG A 80 -15.59 3.45 -3.58
C ARG A 80 -14.66 3.14 -2.42
N GLY A 81 -13.59 2.39 -2.68
CA GLY A 81 -12.54 2.14 -1.69
C GLY A 81 -11.98 3.43 -1.13
N THR A 82 -11.55 4.34 -2.01
CA THR A 82 -11.04 5.66 -1.62
C THR A 82 -12.05 6.43 -0.77
N ALA A 83 -13.34 6.40 -1.10
CA ALA A 83 -14.38 7.07 -0.32
C ALA A 83 -14.46 6.53 1.12
N VAL A 84 -14.44 5.21 1.30
CA VAL A 84 -14.44 4.59 2.63
C VAL A 84 -13.19 4.95 3.41
N HIS A 85 -11.99 4.88 2.82
CA HIS A 85 -10.75 5.30 3.48
C HIS A 85 -10.81 6.77 3.90
N THR A 86 -11.29 7.68 3.05
CA THR A 86 -11.48 9.10 3.40
C THR A 86 -12.43 9.28 4.59
N VAL A 87 -13.52 8.50 4.65
CA VAL A 87 -14.42 8.51 5.80
C VAL A 87 -13.71 8.03 7.05
N MET A 88 -13.07 6.86 7.00
CA MET A 88 -12.39 6.27 8.17
C MET A 88 -11.24 7.14 8.67
N GLN A 89 -10.57 7.85 7.78
CA GLN A 89 -9.55 8.85 8.12
C GLN A 89 -10.12 10.06 8.84
N SER A 90 -11.28 10.58 8.39
CA SER A 90 -11.73 11.94 8.72
C SER A 90 -12.96 12.00 9.62
N ILE A 91 -13.63 10.87 9.86
CA ILE A 91 -14.83 10.81 10.70
C ILE A 91 -14.50 11.16 12.16
N ARG A 92 -15.37 11.92 12.80
CA ARG A 92 -15.28 12.21 14.23
C ARG A 92 -15.75 11.01 15.03
N LEU A 93 -14.87 10.45 15.84
CA LEU A 93 -15.10 9.19 16.54
C LEU A 93 -16.23 9.27 17.59
N ASP A 94 -16.45 10.43 18.15
CA ASP A 94 -17.58 10.69 19.07
C ASP A 94 -18.93 10.79 18.34
N ARG A 95 -18.94 10.79 17.01
CA ARG A 95 -20.11 10.85 16.14
C ARG A 95 -20.35 9.56 15.35
N THR A 96 -20.01 8.41 15.91
CA THR A 96 -20.12 7.10 15.26
C THR A 96 -21.05 6.14 16.01
N GLY A 97 -21.82 6.63 16.98
CA GLY A 97 -22.66 5.80 17.85
C GLY A 97 -23.96 5.31 17.21
N SER A 98 -24.43 5.95 16.14
CA SER A 98 -25.63 5.57 15.40
C SER A 98 -25.50 5.85 13.90
N VAL A 99 -26.40 5.26 13.11
CA VAL A 99 -26.44 5.46 11.65
C VAL A 99 -26.67 6.93 11.31
N GLU A 100 -27.54 7.62 12.04
CA GLU A 100 -27.87 9.03 11.85
C GLU A 100 -26.64 9.92 12.12
N GLN A 101 -25.86 9.59 13.14
CA GLN A 101 -24.62 10.32 13.43
C GLN A 101 -23.59 10.11 12.32
N VAL A 102 -23.42 8.89 11.82
CA VAL A 102 -22.53 8.62 10.69
C VAL A 102 -23.02 9.33 9.43
N GLN A 103 -24.34 9.35 9.16
CA GLN A 103 -24.88 10.11 8.04
C GLN A 103 -24.54 11.61 8.16
N ALA A 104 -24.74 12.19 9.33
CA ALA A 104 -24.39 13.60 9.57
C ALA A 104 -22.88 13.88 9.37
N GLU A 105 -22.01 12.91 9.67
CA GLU A 105 -20.58 13.03 9.39
C GLU A 105 -20.28 12.92 7.89
N LEU A 106 -20.98 12.07 7.13
CA LEU A 106 -20.88 12.03 5.66
C LEU A 106 -21.29 13.36 5.05
N ASP A 107 -22.40 13.95 5.52
CA ASP A 107 -22.88 15.26 5.06
C ASP A 107 -21.86 16.37 5.40
N ARG A 108 -21.26 16.31 6.58
CA ARG A 108 -20.17 17.24 6.99
C ARG A 108 -18.95 17.12 6.09
N LEU A 109 -18.52 15.87 5.80
CA LEU A 109 -17.35 15.61 4.95
C LEU A 109 -17.60 16.05 3.51
N THR A 110 -18.82 15.89 3.02
CA THR A 110 -19.24 16.39 1.70
C THR A 110 -19.24 17.92 1.66
N GLY A 111 -19.83 18.56 2.66
CA GLY A 111 -19.84 20.02 2.78
C GLY A 111 -18.45 20.64 2.94
N ALA A 112 -17.50 19.90 3.53
CA ALA A 112 -16.09 20.28 3.65
C ALA A 112 -15.23 19.86 2.44
N HIS A 113 -15.81 19.32 1.38
CA HIS A 113 -15.15 18.88 0.15
C HIS A 113 -14.10 17.75 0.32
N TYR A 114 -14.18 16.97 1.40
CA TYR A 114 -13.42 15.73 1.54
C TYR A 114 -14.00 14.62 0.68
N LEU A 115 -15.32 14.64 0.46
CA LEU A 115 -16.06 13.69 -0.38
C LEU A 115 -16.87 14.46 -1.42
N THR A 116 -17.01 13.87 -2.59
CA THR A 116 -18.07 14.28 -3.52
C THR A 116 -19.40 13.66 -3.08
N GLU A 117 -20.53 14.19 -3.54
CA GLU A 117 -21.85 13.62 -3.27
C GLU A 117 -21.95 12.15 -3.69
N ALA A 118 -21.40 11.82 -4.88
CA ALA A 118 -21.37 10.45 -5.38
C ALA A 118 -20.54 9.51 -4.47
N GLN A 119 -19.42 9.99 -3.92
CA GLN A 119 -18.61 9.23 -2.98
C GLN A 119 -19.34 9.03 -1.64
N ALA A 120 -19.99 10.06 -1.11
CA ALA A 120 -20.77 9.95 0.12
C ALA A 120 -21.93 8.96 -0.03
N GLN A 121 -22.64 8.98 -1.17
CA GLN A 121 -23.70 8.02 -1.47
C GLN A 121 -23.22 6.57 -1.63
N ALA A 122 -21.95 6.37 -1.97
CA ALA A 122 -21.37 5.03 -2.12
C ALA A 122 -20.92 4.40 -0.79
N VAL A 123 -20.87 5.16 0.29
CA VAL A 123 -20.53 4.66 1.63
C VAL A 123 -21.81 4.27 2.37
N ASP A 124 -21.88 3.03 2.86
CA ASP A 124 -22.99 2.54 3.70
C ASP A 124 -22.82 3.04 5.15
N PRO A 125 -23.61 4.02 5.63
CA PRO A 125 -23.49 4.53 6.99
C PRO A 125 -23.82 3.48 8.05
N ALA A 126 -24.65 2.47 7.72
CA ALA A 126 -24.96 1.39 8.64
C ALA A 126 -23.77 0.42 8.80
N ALA A 127 -23.00 0.19 7.74
CA ALA A 127 -21.76 -0.62 7.82
C ALA A 127 -20.72 0.09 8.70
N VAL A 128 -20.53 1.39 8.53
CA VAL A 128 -19.61 2.19 9.35
C VAL A 128 -20.06 2.20 10.81
N ALA A 129 -21.35 2.41 11.09
CA ALA A 129 -21.87 2.39 12.45
C ALA A 129 -21.70 1.00 13.10
N ARG A 130 -21.96 -0.10 12.36
CA ARG A 130 -21.71 -1.48 12.83
C ARG A 130 -20.24 -1.72 13.18
N PHE A 131 -19.32 -1.25 12.36
CA PHE A 131 -17.88 -1.36 12.65
C PHE A 131 -17.56 -0.70 14.00
N PHE A 132 -18.01 0.52 14.24
CA PHE A 132 -17.75 1.24 15.48
C PHE A 132 -18.53 0.69 16.69
N ALA A 133 -19.62 -0.04 16.48
CA ALA A 133 -20.33 -0.77 17.52
C ALA A 133 -19.63 -2.10 17.89
N GLY A 134 -18.78 -2.63 17.04
CA GLY A 134 -18.00 -3.84 17.30
C GLY A 134 -16.85 -3.63 18.30
N ASP A 135 -16.24 -4.73 18.76
CA ASP A 135 -15.15 -4.68 19.76
C ASP A 135 -13.98 -3.83 19.31
N LEU A 136 -13.52 -4.05 18.08
CA LEU A 136 -12.40 -3.31 17.50
C LEU A 136 -12.71 -1.81 17.38
N GLY A 137 -13.90 -1.47 16.89
CA GLY A 137 -14.33 -0.08 16.78
C GLY A 137 -14.50 0.61 18.14
N ARG A 138 -14.92 -0.12 19.18
CA ARG A 138 -14.97 0.40 20.55
C ARG A 138 -13.58 0.66 21.12
N GLN A 139 -12.64 -0.26 20.92
CA GLN A 139 -11.24 -0.08 21.33
C GLN A 139 -10.61 1.14 20.62
N LEU A 140 -10.81 1.25 19.32
CA LEU A 140 -10.33 2.36 18.51
C LEU A 140 -10.86 3.70 19.03
N ARG A 141 -12.18 3.80 19.31
CA ARG A 141 -12.78 5.02 19.87
C ARG A 141 -12.29 5.37 21.27
N GLY A 142 -11.97 4.35 22.08
CA GLY A 142 -11.47 4.53 23.45
C GLY A 142 -9.96 4.77 23.55
N SER A 143 -9.23 4.58 22.48
CA SER A 143 -7.77 4.76 22.48
C SER A 143 -7.38 6.22 22.62
N ARG A 144 -6.35 6.47 23.42
CA ARG A 144 -5.75 7.81 23.60
C ARG A 144 -4.66 8.09 22.57
N ASN A 145 -4.06 7.07 22.01
CA ASN A 145 -2.97 7.16 21.04
C ASN A 145 -3.39 6.44 19.75
N LEU A 146 -4.20 7.16 18.97
CA LEU A 146 -4.74 6.70 17.70
C LEU A 146 -4.10 7.47 16.56
N HIS A 147 -3.58 6.73 15.59
CA HIS A 147 -3.03 7.25 14.35
C HIS A 147 -3.85 6.76 13.17
N ARG A 148 -4.16 7.66 12.25
CA ARG A 148 -4.87 7.36 11.01
C ARG A 148 -4.10 7.92 9.83
N GLU A 149 -4.04 7.17 8.72
CA GLU A 149 -3.24 7.51 7.53
C GLU A 149 -1.80 7.86 7.91
N TYR A 150 -1.16 6.93 8.62
CA TYR A 150 0.19 7.12 9.14
C TYR A 150 1.24 6.76 8.09
N PRO A 151 1.96 7.75 7.50
CA PRO A 151 3.01 7.48 6.55
C PRO A 151 4.26 6.97 7.26
N PHE A 152 4.92 5.98 6.67
CA PHE A 152 6.18 5.48 7.18
C PHE A 152 7.21 5.29 6.07
N SER A 153 8.48 5.30 6.46
CA SER A 153 9.61 5.06 5.59
C SER A 153 10.73 4.45 6.43
N VAL A 154 11.06 3.19 6.21
CA VAL A 154 12.03 2.42 7.01
C VAL A 154 13.06 1.80 6.09
N LEU A 155 14.33 2.03 6.38
CA LEU A 155 15.43 1.35 5.71
C LEU A 155 15.65 0.00 6.37
N THR A 156 15.70 -1.07 5.59
CA THR A 156 15.83 -2.43 6.11
C THR A 156 16.65 -3.31 5.19
N GLU A 157 17.16 -4.43 5.69
CA GLU A 157 17.90 -5.39 4.89
C GLU A 157 17.01 -5.93 3.75
N ALA A 158 17.51 -5.81 2.51
CA ALA A 158 16.76 -6.19 1.30
C ALA A 158 16.36 -7.68 1.29
N ARG A 159 17.16 -8.56 1.90
CA ARG A 159 16.87 -10.00 1.99
C ARG A 159 15.58 -10.35 2.71
N ARG A 160 15.06 -9.44 3.54
CA ARG A 160 13.75 -9.62 4.19
C ARG A 160 12.61 -9.78 3.18
N PHE A 161 12.70 -9.07 2.07
CA PHE A 161 11.68 -9.08 1.02
C PHE A 161 12.18 -9.72 -0.29
N PHE A 162 13.49 -9.72 -0.49
CA PHE A 162 14.16 -10.24 -1.68
C PHE A 162 15.24 -11.25 -1.26
N PRO A 163 14.91 -12.53 -1.08
CA PRO A 163 15.85 -13.55 -0.60
C PRO A 163 17.11 -13.67 -1.44
N GLN A 164 17.05 -13.28 -2.72
CA GLN A 164 18.16 -13.31 -3.68
C GLN A 164 19.07 -12.07 -3.59
N ALA A 165 18.69 -11.04 -2.82
CA ALA A 165 19.50 -9.86 -2.67
C ALA A 165 20.87 -10.19 -2.04
N PRO A 166 21.96 -9.53 -2.44
CA PRO A 166 23.25 -9.67 -1.76
C PRO A 166 23.17 -9.32 -0.27
N ALA A 167 24.07 -9.89 0.52
CA ALA A 167 24.17 -9.55 1.94
C ALA A 167 24.60 -8.09 2.08
N GLY A 168 23.98 -7.36 3.01
CA GLY A 168 24.28 -5.96 3.28
C GLY A 168 23.61 -4.97 2.34
N GLU A 169 22.85 -5.44 1.34
CA GLU A 169 21.99 -4.55 0.56
C GLU A 169 20.77 -4.13 1.37
N GLU A 170 20.41 -2.86 1.27
CA GLU A 170 19.28 -2.27 1.95
C GLU A 170 18.20 -1.85 0.97
N VAL A 171 16.95 -1.90 1.41
CA VAL A 171 15.78 -1.44 0.67
C VAL A 171 14.96 -0.49 1.52
N LEU A 172 14.44 0.56 0.89
CA LEU A 172 13.55 1.50 1.55
C LEU A 172 12.10 0.95 1.49
N LEU A 173 11.59 0.45 2.63
CA LEU A 173 10.20 0.07 2.77
C LEU A 173 9.37 1.31 3.09
N GLN A 174 8.35 1.57 2.26
CA GLN A 174 7.45 2.72 2.43
C GLN A 174 5.99 2.31 2.38
N GLY A 175 5.14 3.12 3.00
CA GLY A 175 3.69 2.94 2.93
C GLY A 175 2.94 3.97 3.74
N VAL A 176 1.62 3.82 3.70
CA VAL A 176 0.70 4.53 4.58
C VAL A 176 -0.15 3.48 5.26
N ILE A 177 -0.19 3.53 6.59
CA ILE A 177 -0.98 2.62 7.42
C ILE A 177 -2.32 3.31 7.67
N ASP A 178 -3.43 2.65 7.32
CA ASP A 178 -4.77 3.20 7.43
C ASP A 178 -5.08 3.64 8.87
N CYS A 179 -4.80 2.75 9.83
CA CYS A 179 -5.07 3.03 11.22
C CYS A 179 -4.26 2.11 12.14
N TRP A 180 -3.75 2.66 13.23
CA TRP A 180 -3.21 1.89 14.33
C TRP A 180 -3.41 2.63 15.65
N PHE A 181 -3.44 1.89 16.76
CA PHE A 181 -3.57 2.46 18.09
C PHE A 181 -2.91 1.57 19.14
N GLU A 182 -2.52 2.19 20.25
CA GLU A 182 -1.89 1.49 21.37
C GLU A 182 -2.93 0.91 22.32
N THR A 183 -2.62 -0.27 22.83
CA THR A 183 -3.31 -0.96 23.91
C THR A 183 -2.33 -1.26 25.05
N ALA A 184 -2.80 -1.82 26.15
CA ALA A 184 -1.92 -2.25 27.24
C ALA A 184 -0.97 -3.38 26.83
N GLU A 185 -1.29 -4.13 25.77
CA GLU A 185 -0.54 -5.29 25.30
C GLU A 185 0.44 -4.96 24.18
N GLY A 186 0.25 -3.82 23.50
CA GLY A 186 1.02 -3.41 22.34
C GLY A 186 0.18 -2.67 21.31
N ILE A 187 0.61 -2.64 20.06
CA ILE A 187 -0.08 -1.97 18.95
C ILE A 187 -1.13 -2.88 18.35
N THR A 188 -2.32 -2.34 18.13
CA THR A 188 -3.34 -2.90 17.25
C THR A 188 -3.30 -2.17 15.91
N LEU A 189 -3.09 -2.93 14.84
CA LEU A 189 -3.01 -2.47 13.46
C LEU A 189 -4.30 -2.78 12.72
N VAL A 190 -4.85 -1.82 12.00
CA VAL A 190 -6.11 -1.95 11.25
C VAL A 190 -5.92 -1.45 9.82
N ASP A 191 -6.32 -2.29 8.86
CA ASP A 191 -6.31 -1.98 7.44
C ASP A 191 -7.72 -2.18 6.88
N PHE A 192 -8.30 -1.13 6.28
CA PHE A 192 -9.67 -1.14 5.81
C PHE A 192 -9.76 -1.66 4.38
N LYS A 193 -10.51 -2.74 4.18
CA LYS A 193 -10.76 -3.31 2.85
C LYS A 193 -12.25 -3.26 2.52
N THR A 194 -12.56 -2.82 1.32
CA THR A 194 -13.93 -2.65 0.82
C THR A 194 -14.36 -3.76 -0.13
N ASP A 195 -13.59 -4.82 -0.19
CA ASP A 195 -13.90 -5.97 -1.03
C ASP A 195 -15.19 -6.65 -0.57
N HIS A 196 -16.08 -6.90 -1.53
CA HIS A 196 -17.24 -7.75 -1.30
C HIS A 196 -16.81 -9.21 -1.32
N VAL A 197 -16.60 -9.79 -0.16
CA VAL A 197 -16.17 -11.18 0.00
C VAL A 197 -17.24 -11.95 0.77
N SER A 198 -17.67 -13.11 0.23
CA SER A 198 -18.52 -14.03 0.99
C SER A 198 -17.74 -14.61 2.16
N ALA A 199 -18.46 -14.99 3.23
CA ALA A 199 -17.84 -15.58 4.43
C ALA A 199 -16.94 -16.79 4.09
N GLU A 200 -17.29 -17.57 3.08
CA GLU A 200 -16.57 -18.77 2.63
C GLU A 200 -15.19 -18.41 2.03
N HIS A 201 -15.05 -17.25 1.39
CA HIS A 201 -13.81 -16.82 0.75
C HIS A 201 -12.99 -15.84 1.62
N LEU A 202 -13.50 -15.47 2.80
CA LEU A 202 -12.85 -14.49 3.66
C LEU A 202 -11.45 -14.95 4.09
N ALA A 203 -11.30 -16.23 4.47
CA ALA A 203 -10.00 -16.78 4.88
C ALA A 203 -8.96 -16.77 3.76
N GLN A 204 -9.36 -17.13 2.54
CA GLN A 204 -8.50 -17.10 1.37
C GLN A 204 -8.12 -15.67 0.99
N ARG A 205 -9.09 -14.75 1.05
CA ARG A 205 -8.86 -13.35 0.72
C ARG A 205 -7.94 -12.67 1.74
N SER A 206 -8.09 -12.97 3.03
CA SER A 206 -7.24 -12.42 4.08
C SER A 206 -5.77 -12.85 3.94
N GLN A 207 -5.50 -14.01 3.37
CA GLN A 207 -4.13 -14.46 3.12
C GLN A 207 -3.37 -13.51 2.19
N ARG A 208 -4.03 -12.91 1.20
CA ARG A 208 -3.43 -11.93 0.28
C ARG A 208 -2.91 -10.68 0.99
N TYR A 209 -3.52 -10.31 2.10
CA TYR A 209 -3.12 -9.13 2.85
C TYR A 209 -2.06 -9.40 3.92
N ARG A 210 -1.69 -10.67 4.15
CA ARG A 210 -0.70 -11.03 5.19
C ARG A 210 0.65 -10.38 4.97
N GLY A 211 1.13 -10.34 3.72
CA GLY A 211 2.41 -9.69 3.39
C GLY A 211 2.38 -8.20 3.70
N GLN A 212 1.30 -7.51 3.33
CA GLN A 212 1.10 -6.09 3.63
C GLN A 212 1.06 -5.84 5.14
N MET A 213 0.26 -6.64 5.88
CA MET A 213 0.14 -6.52 7.34
C MET A 213 1.48 -6.80 8.03
N ALA A 214 2.24 -7.79 7.58
CA ALA A 214 3.57 -8.09 8.11
C ALA A 214 4.57 -6.94 7.85
N ALA A 215 4.51 -6.31 6.67
CA ALA A 215 5.34 -5.16 6.36
C ALA A 215 4.98 -3.94 7.22
N TYR A 216 3.69 -3.70 7.46
CA TYR A 216 3.22 -2.64 8.34
C TYR A 216 3.61 -2.88 9.80
N ALA A 217 3.41 -4.11 10.30
CA ALA A 217 3.79 -4.49 11.66
C ALA A 217 5.29 -4.28 11.88
N TYR A 218 6.12 -4.80 10.97
CA TYR A 218 7.55 -4.59 11.01
C TYR A 218 7.92 -3.10 11.05
N ALA A 219 7.34 -2.29 10.17
CA ALA A 219 7.63 -0.86 10.11
C ALA A 219 7.25 -0.12 11.40
N LEU A 220 6.09 -0.47 11.99
CA LEU A 220 5.65 0.10 13.26
C LEU A 220 6.57 -0.29 14.41
N GLU A 221 6.97 -1.56 14.51
CA GLU A 221 7.90 -2.04 15.54
C GLU A 221 9.25 -1.34 15.44
N GLU A 222 9.78 -1.16 14.22
CA GLU A 222 11.04 -0.43 14.00
C GLU A 222 10.95 1.05 14.39
N VAL A 223 9.83 1.70 14.09
CA VAL A 223 9.66 3.15 14.35
C VAL A 223 9.29 3.43 15.81
N THR A 224 8.46 2.60 16.41
CA THR A 224 7.90 2.86 17.75
C THR A 224 8.62 2.12 18.86
N GLY A 225 9.28 1.00 18.57
CA GLY A 225 9.82 0.09 19.56
C GLY A 225 8.76 -0.70 20.34
N ILE A 226 7.48 -0.64 19.92
CA ILE A 226 6.34 -1.29 20.57
C ILE A 226 5.90 -2.48 19.73
N PRO A 227 5.69 -3.68 20.32
CA PRO A 227 5.28 -4.85 19.57
C PRO A 227 3.86 -4.68 18.98
N VAL A 228 3.66 -5.16 17.74
CA VAL A 228 2.35 -5.25 17.13
C VAL A 228 1.73 -6.59 17.52
N VAL A 229 0.61 -6.55 18.26
CA VAL A 229 -0.03 -7.74 18.83
C VAL A 229 -1.29 -8.17 18.09
N ARG A 230 -1.84 -7.31 17.25
CA ARG A 230 -3.03 -7.58 16.46
C ARG A 230 -3.07 -6.74 15.19
#